data_7b50597557ec6b245adc4f448d73186d
#
_entry.id   7b50597557ec6b245adc4f448d73186d
#
_cell.length_a   1.000
_cell.length_b   1.000
_cell.length_c   1.000
_cell.angle_alpha   90.00
_cell.angle_beta   90.00
_cell.angle_gamma   90.00
#
_symmetry.space_group_name_H-M   'P 1'
#
loop_
_entity.id
_entity.type
_entity.pdbx_description
1 polymer ?
#
loop_
_entity_poly.entity_id
_entity_poly.type
_entity_poly.pdbx_seq_one_letter_code
_entity_poly.pdbx_strand_id
1 'polypeptide(L)'
;MEIIVCRTKEEASRRAADLVAACVRRNPKAVLGLATGSTPVEMYQCLIADNKAKKISFKTVRTWNLDEYWGLPPAHDQSYRHFMDANLFDAIDIAKRNTHVLNGLAKDWRKEVAAYEAAIRKAGGIDLQVLGIGSDGHIAFNEPGSSLASRTRIVSLTPQTIKDNARFFKKAADVPKQALSMGVGTILEAKRIVLLAFGANKAGAVKGMVEGGVSQFCTASALQMHPDAWVFCDAAAAAKLKLKNYYAWRGEEALRCELAD
;
A
#
# COMPACT_ATOMS: atom_id res chain seq x y z
N MET A 1 4.81 15.83 2.83
CA MET A 1 4.71 14.83 1.77
C MET A 1 5.78 15.09 0.74
N GLU A 2 6.64 14.10 0.46
CA GLU A 2 7.73 14.17 -0.51
C GLU A 2 7.33 13.40 -1.78
N ILE A 3 7.59 14.00 -2.96
CA ILE A 3 7.20 13.42 -4.25
C ILE A 3 8.47 13.09 -5.04
N ILE A 4 8.70 11.81 -5.26
CA ILE A 4 9.85 11.29 -6.02
C ILE A 4 9.37 10.97 -7.43
N VAL A 5 9.76 11.81 -8.38
CA VAL A 5 9.40 11.63 -9.80
C VAL A 5 10.53 10.92 -10.52
N CYS A 6 10.31 9.67 -10.86
CA CYS A 6 11.28 8.83 -11.57
C CYS A 6 11.01 8.80 -13.07
N ARG A 7 12.00 8.40 -13.86
CA ARG A 7 11.83 8.23 -15.31
C ARG A 7 10.97 7.02 -15.62
N THR A 8 11.14 5.93 -14.86
CA THR A 8 10.47 4.66 -15.08
C THR A 8 9.86 4.10 -13.78
N LYS A 9 8.94 3.16 -13.93
CA LYS A 9 8.35 2.38 -12.85
C LYS A 9 9.41 1.60 -12.08
N GLU A 10 10.37 1.01 -12.78
CA GLU A 10 11.47 0.22 -12.22
C GLU A 10 12.35 1.06 -11.29
N GLU A 11 12.72 2.26 -11.74
CA GLU A 11 13.48 3.21 -10.92
C GLU A 11 12.70 3.60 -9.66
N ALA A 12 11.42 3.93 -9.79
CA ALA A 12 10.58 4.31 -8.67
C ALA A 12 10.39 3.14 -7.68
N SER A 13 10.19 1.92 -8.18
CA SER A 13 10.06 0.71 -7.38
C SER A 13 11.35 0.40 -6.61
N ARG A 14 12.53 0.55 -7.23
CA ARG A 14 13.81 0.35 -6.56
C ARG A 14 14.01 1.36 -5.42
N ARG A 15 13.78 2.64 -5.68
CA ARG A 15 13.92 3.71 -4.69
C ARG A 15 12.95 3.55 -3.50
N ALA A 16 11.71 3.15 -3.78
CA ALA A 16 10.75 2.82 -2.72
C ALA A 16 11.21 1.60 -1.90
N ALA A 17 11.75 0.57 -2.55
CA ALA A 17 12.33 -0.58 -1.86
C ALA A 17 13.53 -0.20 -1.00
N ASP A 18 14.35 0.75 -1.43
CA ASP A 18 15.49 1.25 -0.63
C ASP A 18 15.02 1.90 0.67
N LEU A 19 13.92 2.66 0.62
CA LEU A 19 13.32 3.27 1.80
C LEU A 19 12.72 2.23 2.77
N VAL A 20 12.03 1.20 2.24
CA VAL A 20 11.54 0.07 3.04
C VAL A 20 12.72 -0.70 3.65
N ALA A 21 13.76 -0.96 2.86
CA ALA A 21 14.96 -1.65 3.33
C ALA A 21 15.71 -0.86 4.42
N ALA A 22 15.79 0.47 4.30
CA ALA A 22 16.34 1.34 5.35
C ALA A 22 15.53 1.24 6.65
N CYS A 23 14.19 1.25 6.58
CA CYS A 23 13.32 1.03 7.73
C CYS A 23 13.62 -0.31 8.43
N VAL A 24 13.75 -1.41 7.67
CA VAL A 24 14.04 -2.75 8.21
C VAL A 24 15.46 -2.82 8.80
N ARG A 25 16.45 -2.17 8.19
CA ARG A 25 17.83 -2.11 8.73
C ARG A 25 17.88 -1.35 10.06
N ARG A 26 17.22 -0.17 10.13
CA ARG A 26 17.15 0.64 11.37
C ARG A 26 16.35 -0.07 12.47
N ASN A 27 15.30 -0.80 12.11
CA ASN A 27 14.47 -1.55 13.05
C ASN A 27 14.21 -2.99 12.53
N PRO A 28 15.05 -3.98 12.90
CA PRO A 28 14.84 -5.39 12.51
C PRO A 28 13.53 -6.00 12.99
N LYS A 29 12.81 -5.36 13.94
CA LYS A 29 11.48 -5.76 14.41
C LYS A 29 10.37 -4.88 13.83
N ALA A 30 10.64 -4.19 12.72
CA ALA A 30 9.69 -3.28 12.08
C ALA A 30 8.33 -3.94 11.82
N VAL A 31 7.31 -3.13 11.92
CA VAL A 31 5.92 -3.47 11.56
C VAL A 31 5.62 -2.81 10.22
N LEU A 32 5.45 -3.63 9.18
CA LEU A 32 5.20 -3.13 7.84
C LEU A 32 3.72 -3.30 7.45
N GLY A 33 3.11 -2.25 6.97
CA GLY A 33 1.85 -2.31 6.26
C GLY A 33 2.09 -2.57 4.78
N LEU A 34 1.42 -3.57 4.18
CA LEU A 34 1.69 -4.00 2.81
C LEU A 34 0.44 -3.92 1.92
N ALA A 35 0.64 -3.58 0.66
CA ALA A 35 -0.39 -3.51 -0.36
C ALA A 35 -0.33 -4.71 -1.31
N THR A 36 -1.46 -5.02 -1.95
CA THR A 36 -1.57 -6.02 -3.02
C THR A 36 -1.77 -5.35 -4.38
N GLY A 37 -1.96 -6.17 -5.41
CA GLY A 37 -2.12 -5.70 -6.79
C GLY A 37 -0.81 -5.55 -7.56
N SER A 38 -0.89 -5.16 -8.82
CA SER A 38 0.27 -5.14 -9.73
C SER A 38 1.28 -4.01 -9.45
N THR A 39 0.88 -2.99 -8.69
CA THR A 39 1.72 -1.81 -8.45
C THR A 39 2.96 -2.12 -7.58
N PRO A 40 2.85 -2.80 -6.41
CA PRO A 40 3.99 -3.05 -5.53
C PRO A 40 4.87 -4.24 -5.93
N VAL A 41 4.48 -5.05 -6.92
CA VAL A 41 5.19 -6.30 -7.27
C VAL A 41 6.67 -6.08 -7.54
N GLU A 42 7.00 -5.05 -8.31
CA GLU A 42 8.38 -4.75 -8.69
C GLU A 42 9.23 -4.28 -7.50
N MET A 43 8.62 -3.50 -6.60
CA MET A 43 9.24 -3.15 -5.32
C MET A 43 9.49 -4.41 -4.47
N TYR A 44 8.54 -5.36 -4.43
CA TYR A 44 8.72 -6.64 -3.74
C TYR A 44 9.85 -7.47 -4.35
N GLN A 45 9.99 -7.50 -5.67
CA GLN A 45 11.12 -8.18 -6.33
C GLN A 45 12.47 -7.57 -5.91
N CYS A 46 12.55 -6.25 -5.77
CA CYS A 46 13.73 -5.58 -5.25
C CYS A 46 14.05 -6.01 -3.80
N LEU A 47 13.03 -6.08 -2.93
CA LEU A 47 13.19 -6.51 -1.54
C LEU A 47 13.60 -7.99 -1.44
N ILE A 48 13.04 -8.86 -2.30
CA ILE A 48 13.43 -10.27 -2.41
C ILE A 48 14.90 -10.39 -2.81
N ALA A 49 15.35 -9.61 -3.81
CA ALA A 49 16.74 -9.61 -4.25
C ALA A 49 17.69 -9.16 -3.12
N ASP A 50 17.32 -8.11 -2.37
CA ASP A 50 18.11 -7.63 -1.24
C ASP A 50 18.15 -8.64 -0.08
N ASN A 51 17.05 -9.35 0.19
CA ASN A 51 17.02 -10.41 1.19
C ASN A 51 17.89 -11.61 0.77
N LYS A 52 17.79 -12.08 -0.48
CA LYS A 52 18.64 -13.15 -1.03
C LYS A 52 20.12 -12.77 -1.00
N ALA A 53 20.43 -11.50 -1.26
CA ALA A 53 21.79 -10.96 -1.16
C ALA A 53 22.25 -10.69 0.29
N LYS A 54 21.43 -11.03 1.29
CA LYS A 54 21.69 -10.81 2.73
C LYS A 54 21.93 -9.35 3.13
N LYS A 55 21.43 -8.40 2.34
CA LYS A 55 21.48 -6.95 2.64
C LYS A 55 20.44 -6.55 3.69
N ILE A 56 19.33 -7.28 3.77
CA ILE A 56 18.26 -7.14 4.76
C ILE A 56 17.74 -8.51 5.18
N SER A 57 17.12 -8.60 6.38
CA SER A 57 16.45 -9.80 6.88
C SER A 57 15.05 -9.45 7.40
N PHE A 58 14.08 -10.28 7.05
CA PHE A 58 12.69 -10.15 7.51
C PHE A 58 12.35 -11.11 8.65
N LYS A 59 13.32 -11.86 9.23
CA LYS A 59 13.06 -12.89 10.25
C LYS A 59 12.22 -12.41 11.43
N THR A 60 12.44 -11.17 11.87
CA THR A 60 11.77 -10.57 13.03
C THR A 60 10.77 -9.48 12.65
N VAL A 61 10.66 -9.15 11.36
CA VAL A 61 9.66 -8.23 10.81
C VAL A 61 8.27 -8.83 10.95
N ARG A 62 7.29 -8.00 11.20
CA ARG A 62 5.85 -8.35 11.19
C ARG A 62 5.15 -7.55 10.12
N THR A 63 4.16 -8.16 9.46
CA THR A 63 3.43 -7.48 8.38
C THR A 63 1.93 -7.51 8.59
N TRP A 64 1.25 -6.44 8.16
CA TRP A 64 -0.21 -6.33 8.06
C TRP A 64 -0.60 -5.83 6.69
N ASN A 65 -1.49 -6.58 6.00
CA ASN A 65 -2.01 -6.15 4.71
C ASN A 65 -3.19 -5.18 4.86
N LEU A 66 -3.40 -4.34 3.85
CA LEU A 66 -4.46 -3.33 3.84
C LEU A 66 -5.86 -3.94 3.82
N ASP A 67 -6.04 -5.05 3.12
CA ASP A 67 -7.35 -5.56 2.77
C ASP A 67 -7.34 -7.05 2.42
N GLU A 68 -8.53 -7.63 2.31
CA GLU A 68 -8.81 -8.95 1.76
C GLU A 68 -10.27 -9.00 1.28
N TYR A 69 -10.54 -9.73 0.21
CA TYR A 69 -11.89 -10.00 -0.26
C TYR A 69 -12.72 -10.76 0.77
N TRP A 70 -13.94 -10.27 1.02
CA TRP A 70 -14.90 -10.98 1.86
C TRP A 70 -15.51 -12.17 1.10
N GLY A 71 -15.40 -13.35 1.68
CA GLY A 71 -15.93 -14.59 1.12
C GLY A 71 -14.91 -15.45 0.35
N LEU A 72 -13.66 -14.97 0.15
CA LEU A 72 -12.62 -15.79 -0.47
C LEU A 72 -11.80 -16.57 0.56
N PRO A 73 -11.56 -17.87 0.33
CA PRO A 73 -10.64 -18.64 1.15
C PRO A 73 -9.18 -18.22 0.87
N PRO A 74 -8.29 -18.30 1.87
CA PRO A 74 -6.88 -17.89 1.73
C PRO A 74 -6.10 -18.64 0.63
N ALA A 75 -6.55 -19.85 0.27
CA ALA A 75 -5.93 -20.64 -0.80
C ALA A 75 -6.46 -20.30 -2.20
N HIS A 76 -7.46 -19.43 -2.33
CA HIS A 76 -7.99 -19.01 -3.63
C HIS A 76 -6.92 -18.17 -4.34
N ASP A 77 -6.72 -18.39 -5.64
CA ASP A 77 -5.70 -17.74 -6.46
C ASP A 77 -5.83 -16.20 -6.52
N GLN A 78 -7.01 -15.65 -6.22
CA GLN A 78 -7.28 -14.22 -6.15
C GLN A 78 -7.39 -13.68 -4.72
N SER A 79 -7.19 -14.50 -3.68
CA SER A 79 -7.07 -14.01 -2.31
C SER A 79 -5.79 -13.19 -2.15
N TYR A 80 -5.86 -12.13 -1.36
CA TYR A 80 -4.68 -11.31 -1.08
C TYR A 80 -3.67 -12.04 -0.20
N ARG A 81 -4.12 -12.99 0.63
CA ARG A 81 -3.22 -13.92 1.30
C ARG A 81 -2.38 -14.71 0.30
N HIS A 82 -3.03 -15.35 -0.69
CA HIS A 82 -2.34 -16.09 -1.75
C HIS A 82 -1.39 -15.17 -2.54
N PHE A 83 -1.87 -13.98 -2.92
CA PHE A 83 -1.05 -12.99 -3.61
C PHE A 83 0.24 -12.67 -2.85
N MET A 84 0.15 -12.42 -1.55
CA MET A 84 1.31 -12.06 -0.73
C MET A 84 2.26 -13.23 -0.53
N ASP A 85 1.75 -14.44 -0.36
CA ASP A 85 2.57 -15.64 -0.31
C ASP A 85 3.39 -15.80 -1.60
N ALA A 86 2.74 -15.73 -2.75
CA ALA A 86 3.38 -15.92 -4.06
C ALA A 86 4.37 -14.79 -4.45
N ASN A 87 4.06 -13.52 -4.10
CA ASN A 87 4.83 -12.37 -4.59
C ASN A 87 5.89 -11.86 -3.59
N LEU A 88 5.85 -12.28 -2.32
CA LEU A 88 6.79 -11.83 -1.31
C LEU A 88 7.12 -12.90 -0.26
N PHE A 89 6.13 -13.40 0.49
CA PHE A 89 6.38 -14.10 1.74
C PHE A 89 7.11 -15.43 1.57
N ASP A 90 6.85 -16.19 0.50
CA ASP A 90 7.52 -17.47 0.21
C ASP A 90 8.95 -17.29 -0.31
N ALA A 91 9.31 -16.08 -0.73
CA ALA A 91 10.61 -15.77 -1.34
C ALA A 91 11.61 -15.09 -0.39
N ILE A 92 11.18 -14.74 0.84
CA ILE A 92 11.99 -14.06 1.87
C ILE A 92 12.03 -14.87 3.17
N ASP A 93 12.91 -14.49 4.09
CA ASP A 93 13.15 -15.21 5.35
C ASP A 93 12.13 -14.86 6.47
N ILE A 94 10.94 -14.34 6.14
CA ILE A 94 9.90 -14.03 7.11
C ILE A 94 9.20 -15.29 7.63
N ALA A 95 8.94 -15.36 8.93
CA ALA A 95 8.13 -16.45 9.48
C ALA A 95 6.63 -16.20 9.19
N LYS A 96 5.91 -17.21 8.69
CA LYS A 96 4.47 -17.09 8.34
C LYS A 96 3.60 -16.57 9.50
N ARG A 97 3.91 -16.92 10.75
CA ARG A 97 3.22 -16.38 11.94
C ARG A 97 3.36 -14.87 12.13
N ASN A 98 4.31 -14.25 11.45
CA ASN A 98 4.54 -12.81 11.48
C ASN A 98 3.82 -12.07 10.34
N THR A 99 3.12 -12.77 9.47
CA THR A 99 2.40 -12.20 8.32
C THR A 99 0.90 -12.23 8.58
N HIS A 100 0.27 -11.06 8.56
CA HIS A 100 -1.15 -10.90 8.89
C HIS A 100 -1.90 -10.34 7.70
N VAL A 101 -2.93 -11.06 7.28
CA VAL A 101 -3.92 -10.65 6.27
C VAL A 101 -5.30 -10.85 6.90
N LEU A 102 -6.23 -9.95 6.64
CA LEU A 102 -7.61 -10.06 7.13
C LEU A 102 -8.23 -11.39 6.69
N ASN A 103 -9.01 -12.01 7.57
CA ASN A 103 -9.64 -13.29 7.26
C ASN A 103 -10.95 -13.10 6.49
N GLY A 104 -10.92 -13.27 5.17
CA GLY A 104 -12.11 -13.16 4.31
C GLY A 104 -13.22 -14.17 4.64
N LEU A 105 -12.93 -15.26 5.37
CA LEU A 105 -13.90 -16.28 5.81
C LEU A 105 -14.30 -16.17 7.29
N ALA A 106 -14.00 -15.05 7.97
CA ALA A 106 -14.39 -14.86 9.36
C ALA A 106 -15.93 -14.94 9.52
N LYS A 107 -16.41 -15.67 10.53
CA LYS A 107 -17.85 -15.80 10.80
C LYS A 107 -18.50 -14.46 11.20
N ASP A 108 -17.72 -13.58 11.81
CA ASP A 108 -18.14 -12.26 12.26
C ASP A 108 -17.06 -11.24 11.85
N TRP A 109 -17.34 -10.50 10.81
CA TRP A 109 -16.39 -9.50 10.31
C TRP A 109 -16.10 -8.38 11.32
N ARG A 110 -17.06 -8.05 12.19
CA ARG A 110 -16.86 -7.00 13.23
C ARG A 110 -15.80 -7.43 14.25
N LYS A 111 -15.86 -8.70 14.66
CA LYS A 111 -14.84 -9.28 15.55
C LYS A 111 -13.48 -9.37 14.85
N GLU A 112 -13.46 -9.76 13.58
CA GLU A 112 -12.23 -9.85 12.79
C GLU A 112 -11.53 -8.49 12.70
N VAL A 113 -12.23 -7.45 12.25
CA VAL A 113 -11.62 -6.12 12.10
C VAL A 113 -11.22 -5.50 13.43
N ALA A 114 -11.99 -5.74 14.50
CA ALA A 114 -11.64 -5.27 15.85
C ALA A 114 -10.37 -5.97 16.37
N ALA A 115 -10.24 -7.28 16.17
CA ALA A 115 -9.06 -8.05 16.52
C ALA A 115 -7.83 -7.61 15.72
N TYR A 116 -8.01 -7.34 14.42
CA TYR A 116 -6.96 -6.86 13.52
C TYR A 116 -6.39 -5.51 13.98
N GLU A 117 -7.26 -4.54 14.25
CA GLU A 117 -6.89 -3.23 14.80
C GLU A 117 -6.18 -3.36 16.18
N ALA A 118 -6.70 -4.22 17.05
CA ALA A 118 -6.09 -4.47 18.35
C ALA A 118 -4.69 -5.09 18.22
N ALA A 119 -4.50 -6.01 17.25
CA ALA A 119 -3.20 -6.63 16.97
C ALA A 119 -2.17 -5.61 16.46
N ILE A 120 -2.58 -4.70 15.57
CA ILE A 120 -1.73 -3.59 15.08
C ILE A 120 -1.30 -2.70 16.26
N ARG A 121 -2.25 -2.28 17.13
CA ARG A 121 -1.93 -1.47 18.31
C ARG A 121 -0.99 -2.20 19.27
N LYS A 122 -1.25 -3.48 19.55
CA LYS A 122 -0.38 -4.33 20.39
C LYS A 122 1.03 -4.48 19.82
N ALA A 123 1.16 -4.44 18.51
CA ALA A 123 2.45 -4.48 17.82
C ALA A 123 3.23 -3.17 17.93
N GLY A 124 2.64 -2.08 18.41
CA GLY A 124 3.24 -0.74 18.51
C GLY A 124 2.88 0.18 17.34
N GLY A 125 1.84 -0.18 16.56
CA GLY A 125 1.47 0.50 15.31
C GLY A 125 2.30 0.05 14.11
N ILE A 126 2.02 0.64 12.95
CA ILE A 126 2.74 0.37 11.70
C ILE A 126 3.91 1.36 11.57
N ASP A 127 5.13 0.85 11.42
CA ASP A 127 6.32 1.68 11.24
C ASP A 127 6.38 2.28 9.83
N LEU A 128 6.01 1.48 8.80
CA LEU A 128 5.95 1.94 7.41
C LEU A 128 4.80 1.24 6.68
N GLN A 129 3.90 2.04 6.10
CA GLN A 129 2.76 1.58 5.31
C GLN A 129 3.01 1.79 3.82
N VAL A 130 2.99 0.71 3.05
CA VAL A 130 3.01 0.74 1.58
C VAL A 130 1.59 0.88 1.05
N LEU A 131 1.39 1.78 0.08
CA LEU A 131 0.12 2.04 -0.59
C LEU A 131 0.27 2.00 -2.11
N GLY A 132 -0.79 1.62 -2.80
CA GLY A 132 -1.07 2.02 -4.17
C GLY A 132 -2.14 3.12 -4.19
N ILE A 133 -2.54 3.56 -5.41
CA ILE A 133 -3.62 4.53 -5.60
C ILE A 133 -4.55 4.08 -6.72
N GLY A 134 -5.84 4.18 -6.50
CA GLY A 134 -6.86 3.98 -7.54
C GLY A 134 -6.81 5.08 -8.61
N SER A 135 -7.42 4.85 -9.77
CA SER A 135 -7.51 5.88 -10.83
C SER A 135 -8.39 7.07 -10.45
N ASP A 136 -9.28 6.88 -9.48
CA ASP A 136 -10.15 7.89 -8.86
C ASP A 136 -9.55 8.52 -7.59
N GLY A 137 -8.36 8.05 -7.17
CA GLY A 137 -7.65 8.56 -6.00
C GLY A 137 -7.96 7.83 -4.69
N HIS A 138 -8.58 6.65 -4.72
CA HIS A 138 -8.75 5.86 -3.50
C HIS A 138 -7.45 5.18 -3.04
N ILE A 139 -7.30 4.96 -1.73
CA ILE A 139 -6.27 4.13 -1.10
C ILE A 139 -6.91 2.94 -0.38
N ALA A 140 -6.31 1.74 -0.46
CA ALA A 140 -6.94 0.48 -0.11
C ALA A 140 -8.32 0.40 -0.80
N PHE A 141 -9.36 -0.15 -0.18
CA PHE A 141 -10.72 -0.06 -0.71
C PHE A 141 -11.54 1.10 -0.11
N ASN A 142 -10.88 2.22 0.19
CA ASN A 142 -11.58 3.44 0.61
C ASN A 142 -12.02 4.26 -0.61
N GLU A 143 -13.07 3.80 -1.27
CA GLU A 143 -13.70 4.43 -2.43
C GLU A 143 -14.13 5.89 -2.14
N PRO A 144 -14.32 6.76 -3.16
CA PRO A 144 -14.82 8.10 -2.98
C PRO A 144 -16.07 8.15 -2.09
N GLY A 145 -16.09 9.08 -1.13
CA GLY A 145 -17.13 9.19 -0.11
C GLY A 145 -16.78 8.47 1.22
N SER A 146 -15.70 7.69 1.27
CA SER A 146 -15.22 7.10 2.53
C SER A 146 -14.73 8.19 3.49
N SER A 147 -15.13 8.09 4.77
CA SER A 147 -14.64 9.00 5.80
C SER A 147 -13.12 8.95 5.91
N LEU A 148 -12.47 10.11 5.98
CA LEU A 148 -11.03 10.22 6.20
C LEU A 148 -10.60 9.79 7.62
N ALA A 149 -11.56 9.68 8.57
CA ALA A 149 -11.35 9.15 9.91
C ALA A 149 -11.76 7.66 10.04
N SER A 150 -12.08 6.99 8.92
CA SER A 150 -12.57 5.61 8.94
C SER A 150 -11.54 4.63 9.52
N ARG A 151 -12.06 3.62 10.22
CA ARG A 151 -11.28 2.48 10.74
C ARG A 151 -11.45 1.27 9.82
N THR A 152 -10.72 0.19 10.13
CA THR A 152 -10.84 -1.08 9.41
C THR A 152 -12.29 -1.58 9.49
N ARG A 153 -12.86 -1.92 8.34
CA ARG A 153 -14.28 -2.27 8.21
C ARG A 153 -14.56 -3.12 6.97
N ILE A 154 -15.77 -3.67 6.90
CA ILE A 154 -16.28 -4.19 5.63
C ILE A 154 -16.70 -3.03 4.73
N VAL A 155 -16.40 -3.13 3.44
CA VAL A 155 -16.73 -2.14 2.41
C VAL A 155 -17.38 -2.84 1.21
N SER A 156 -18.27 -2.12 0.52
CA SER A 156 -18.78 -2.56 -0.77
C SER A 156 -17.89 -1.99 -1.87
N LEU A 157 -17.54 -2.83 -2.85
CA LEU A 157 -16.76 -2.41 -4.01
C LEU A 157 -17.65 -1.70 -5.03
N THR A 158 -17.14 -0.63 -5.62
CA THR A 158 -17.86 0.05 -6.70
C THR A 158 -17.94 -0.83 -7.96
N PRO A 159 -18.93 -0.61 -8.85
CA PRO A 159 -18.99 -1.29 -10.13
C PRO A 159 -17.70 -1.13 -10.96
N GLN A 160 -17.04 0.03 -10.86
CA GLN A 160 -15.78 0.28 -11.54
C GLN A 160 -14.65 -0.58 -10.96
N THR A 161 -14.52 -0.66 -9.64
CA THR A 161 -13.52 -1.52 -8.97
C THR A 161 -13.75 -3.00 -9.29
N ILE A 162 -15.00 -3.45 -9.30
CA ILE A 162 -15.35 -4.82 -9.72
C ILE A 162 -14.92 -5.07 -11.17
N LYS A 163 -15.19 -4.13 -12.08
CA LYS A 163 -14.80 -4.20 -13.49
C LYS A 163 -13.27 -4.23 -13.65
N ASP A 164 -12.55 -3.39 -12.94
CA ASP A 164 -11.09 -3.30 -13.01
C ASP A 164 -10.42 -4.58 -12.48
N ASN A 165 -11.05 -5.25 -11.50
CA ASN A 165 -10.55 -6.50 -10.91
C ASN A 165 -11.03 -7.75 -11.68
N ALA A 166 -12.06 -7.63 -12.54
CA ALA A 166 -12.61 -8.77 -13.30
C ALA A 166 -11.56 -9.49 -14.15
N ARG A 167 -10.53 -8.78 -14.60
CA ARG A 167 -9.41 -9.35 -15.37
C ARG A 167 -8.61 -10.42 -14.63
N PHE A 168 -8.70 -10.48 -13.31
CA PHE A 168 -8.02 -11.46 -12.48
C PHE A 168 -8.88 -12.70 -12.20
N PHE A 169 -10.19 -12.66 -12.48
CA PHE A 169 -11.14 -13.73 -12.21
C PHE A 169 -11.55 -14.42 -13.51
N LYS A 170 -11.96 -15.69 -13.42
CA LYS A 170 -12.43 -16.43 -14.60
C LYS A 170 -13.69 -15.81 -15.22
N LYS A 171 -14.56 -15.24 -14.38
CA LYS A 171 -15.77 -14.51 -14.81
C LYS A 171 -15.91 -13.26 -13.94
N ALA A 172 -16.43 -12.18 -14.51
CA ALA A 172 -16.69 -10.94 -13.77
C ALA A 172 -17.66 -11.12 -12.59
N ALA A 173 -18.57 -12.10 -12.69
CA ALA A 173 -19.51 -12.45 -11.63
C ALA A 173 -18.84 -13.11 -10.41
N ASP A 174 -17.63 -13.63 -10.56
CA ASP A 174 -16.87 -14.29 -9.49
C ASP A 174 -16.11 -13.26 -8.62
N VAL A 175 -16.05 -12.00 -9.05
CA VAL A 175 -15.43 -10.91 -8.26
C VAL A 175 -16.30 -10.68 -7.01
N PRO A 176 -15.73 -10.77 -5.80
CA PRO A 176 -16.47 -10.46 -4.58
C PRO A 176 -16.98 -9.01 -4.60
N LYS A 177 -18.20 -8.81 -4.08
CA LYS A 177 -18.81 -7.47 -4.00
C LYS A 177 -18.40 -6.69 -2.77
N GLN A 178 -17.75 -7.35 -1.81
CA GLN A 178 -17.32 -6.78 -0.54
C GLN A 178 -15.90 -7.18 -0.21
N ALA A 179 -15.24 -6.35 0.58
CA ALA A 179 -13.92 -6.59 1.13
C ALA A 179 -13.83 -6.09 2.57
N LEU A 180 -12.91 -6.66 3.35
CA LEU A 180 -12.44 -6.08 4.59
C LEU A 180 -11.27 -5.15 4.24
N SER A 181 -11.29 -3.91 4.70
CA SER A 181 -10.29 -2.92 4.33
C SER A 181 -9.90 -2.02 5.49
N MET A 182 -8.60 -1.77 5.65
CA MET A 182 -8.15 -0.70 6.54
C MET A 182 -8.78 0.62 6.12
N GLY A 183 -9.28 1.37 7.11
CA GLY A 183 -9.80 2.71 6.90
C GLY A 183 -8.69 3.74 6.70
N VAL A 184 -9.03 4.89 6.14
CA VAL A 184 -8.08 6.00 5.94
C VAL A 184 -7.45 6.43 7.27
N GLY A 185 -8.25 6.56 8.34
CA GLY A 185 -7.76 6.90 9.68
C GLY A 185 -6.77 5.87 10.22
N THR A 186 -7.01 4.56 9.99
CA THR A 186 -6.06 3.50 10.38
C THR A 186 -4.74 3.63 9.61
N ILE A 187 -4.82 3.92 8.30
CA ILE A 187 -3.64 4.10 7.43
C ILE A 187 -2.82 5.30 7.89
N LEU A 188 -3.46 6.42 8.23
CA LEU A 188 -2.79 7.65 8.68
C LEU A 188 -2.11 7.53 10.05
N GLU A 189 -2.39 6.50 10.84
CA GLU A 189 -1.69 6.22 12.09
C GLU A 189 -0.31 5.55 11.88
N ALA A 190 0.05 5.15 10.66
CA ALA A 190 1.40 4.66 10.37
C ALA A 190 2.43 5.77 10.62
N LYS A 191 3.64 5.42 11.08
CA LYS A 191 4.70 6.41 11.33
C LYS A 191 5.23 7.01 10.02
N ARG A 192 5.28 6.18 8.96
CA ARG A 192 5.70 6.57 7.60
C ARG A 192 4.77 5.94 6.57
N ILE A 193 4.50 6.65 5.49
CA ILE A 193 3.72 6.16 4.36
C ILE A 193 4.57 6.21 3.10
N VAL A 194 4.53 5.12 2.30
CA VAL A 194 5.16 5.01 0.99
C VAL A 194 4.07 4.65 -0.01
N LEU A 195 3.72 5.57 -0.89
CA LEU A 195 2.73 5.36 -1.94
C LEU A 195 3.40 5.22 -3.31
N LEU A 196 2.98 4.22 -4.07
CA LEU A 196 3.43 3.94 -5.43
C LEU A 196 2.33 4.30 -6.44
N ALA A 197 2.68 5.04 -7.50
CA ALA A 197 1.74 5.41 -8.57
C ALA A 197 2.42 5.37 -9.94
N PHE A 198 1.94 4.52 -10.85
CA PHE A 198 2.54 4.31 -12.16
C PHE A 198 1.54 4.40 -13.30
N GLY A 199 1.98 4.98 -14.42
CA GLY A 199 1.22 5.07 -15.66
C GLY A 199 0.29 6.29 -15.76
N ALA A 200 -0.02 6.67 -17.00
CA ALA A 200 -0.79 7.87 -17.32
C ALA A 200 -2.23 7.85 -16.75
N ASN A 201 -2.81 6.66 -16.54
CA ASN A 201 -4.14 6.50 -15.93
C ASN A 201 -4.18 6.92 -14.46
N LYS A 202 -3.01 7.07 -13.80
CA LYS A 202 -2.91 7.58 -12.43
C LYS A 202 -2.66 9.08 -12.33
N ALA A 203 -2.38 9.76 -13.46
CA ALA A 203 -2.00 11.17 -13.44
C ALA A 203 -3.08 12.10 -12.85
N GLY A 204 -4.36 11.79 -13.06
CA GLY A 204 -5.47 12.53 -12.45
C GLY A 204 -5.51 12.36 -10.93
N ALA A 205 -5.40 11.13 -10.46
CA ALA A 205 -5.40 10.76 -9.05
C ALA A 205 -4.18 11.37 -8.32
N VAL A 206 -2.98 11.28 -8.91
CA VAL A 206 -1.75 11.87 -8.36
C VAL A 206 -1.90 13.39 -8.24
N LYS A 207 -2.44 14.06 -9.27
CA LYS A 207 -2.73 15.51 -9.17
C LYS A 207 -3.72 15.83 -8.07
N GLY A 208 -4.82 15.08 -7.97
CA GLY A 208 -5.83 15.27 -6.93
C GLY A 208 -5.28 15.05 -5.52
N MET A 209 -4.43 14.04 -5.35
CA MET A 209 -3.76 13.72 -4.09
C MET A 209 -2.77 14.80 -3.66
N VAL A 210 -1.93 15.31 -4.59
CA VAL A 210 -0.80 16.19 -4.28
C VAL A 210 -1.17 17.67 -4.30
N GLU A 211 -1.94 18.11 -5.30
CA GLU A 211 -2.25 19.52 -5.56
C GLU A 211 -3.74 19.86 -5.38
N GLY A 212 -4.57 18.88 -5.11
CA GLY A 212 -5.98 19.07 -4.79
C GLY A 212 -6.22 19.43 -3.31
N GLY A 213 -7.44 19.81 -2.99
CA GLY A 213 -7.85 19.95 -1.59
C GLY A 213 -8.01 18.58 -0.91
N VAL A 214 -7.81 18.54 0.41
CA VAL A 214 -8.09 17.32 1.19
C VAL A 214 -9.59 17.02 1.14
N SER A 215 -9.96 15.87 0.59
CA SER A 215 -11.35 15.51 0.32
C SER A 215 -11.57 14.00 0.32
N GLN A 216 -12.72 13.58 0.81
CA GLN A 216 -13.17 12.20 0.70
C GLN A 216 -13.44 11.74 -0.76
N PHE A 217 -13.53 12.66 -1.73
CA PHE A 217 -13.64 12.32 -3.15
C PHE A 217 -12.32 11.80 -3.75
N CYS A 218 -11.20 12.09 -3.08
CA CYS A 218 -9.89 11.54 -3.37
C CYS A 218 -9.26 11.18 -2.02
N THR A 219 -9.51 9.98 -1.53
CA THR A 219 -9.10 9.61 -0.16
C THR A 219 -7.58 9.64 0.03
N ALA A 220 -6.80 9.47 -1.04
CA ALA A 220 -5.34 9.67 -1.04
C ALA A 220 -4.95 11.11 -0.68
N SER A 221 -5.82 12.12 -0.88
CA SER A 221 -5.52 13.50 -0.51
C SER A 221 -5.31 13.71 0.99
N ALA A 222 -5.81 12.77 1.83
CA ALA A 222 -5.56 12.77 3.27
C ALA A 222 -4.08 12.64 3.62
N LEU A 223 -3.25 12.10 2.72
CA LEU A 223 -1.79 12.02 2.91
C LEU A 223 -1.11 13.40 3.01
N GLN A 224 -1.77 14.47 2.55
CA GLN A 224 -1.29 15.84 2.76
C GLN A 224 -1.21 16.21 4.25
N MET A 225 -2.01 15.59 5.10
CA MET A 225 -2.02 15.81 6.55
C MET A 225 -1.02 14.90 7.29
N HIS A 226 -0.43 13.92 6.61
CA HIS A 226 0.51 13.00 7.23
C HIS A 226 1.91 13.62 7.31
N PRO A 227 2.59 13.59 8.49
CA PRO A 227 3.88 14.24 8.68
C PRO A 227 5.01 13.62 7.83
N ASP A 228 4.95 12.31 7.53
CA ASP A 228 6.00 11.57 6.82
C ASP A 228 5.40 10.67 5.74
N ALA A 229 4.98 11.27 4.61
CA ALA A 229 4.43 10.58 3.45
C ALA A 229 5.34 10.78 2.23
N TRP A 230 5.67 9.66 1.56
CA TRP A 230 6.52 9.59 0.38
C TRP A 230 5.74 9.01 -0.79
N VAL A 231 5.77 9.68 -1.93
CA VAL A 231 5.09 9.26 -3.14
C VAL A 231 6.13 8.98 -4.22
N PHE A 232 6.22 7.75 -4.66
CA PHE A 232 7.09 7.35 -5.76
C PHE A 232 6.24 7.16 -7.02
N CYS A 233 6.50 7.97 -8.03
CA CYS A 233 5.74 7.91 -9.28
C CYS A 233 6.66 7.98 -10.50
N ASP A 234 6.19 7.37 -11.61
CA ASP A 234 6.84 7.54 -12.89
C ASP A 234 6.46 8.87 -13.56
N ALA A 235 7.18 9.23 -14.61
CA ALA A 235 6.96 10.47 -15.35
C ALA A 235 5.53 10.59 -15.91
N ALA A 236 4.89 9.46 -16.24
CA ALA A 236 3.53 9.41 -16.78
C ALA A 236 2.48 9.68 -15.70
N ALA A 237 2.63 9.12 -14.51
CA ALA A 237 1.75 9.40 -13.37
C ALA A 237 1.90 10.83 -12.86
N ALA A 238 3.12 11.44 -12.97
CA ALA A 238 3.38 12.82 -12.60
C ALA A 238 2.97 13.85 -13.69
N ALA A 239 2.48 13.42 -14.86
CA ALA A 239 2.32 14.29 -16.02
C ALA A 239 1.35 15.47 -15.81
N LYS A 240 0.38 15.37 -14.91
CA LYS A 240 -0.60 16.42 -14.62
C LYS A 240 -0.24 17.33 -13.44
N LEU A 241 0.90 17.10 -12.77
CA LEU A 241 1.36 17.96 -11.69
C LEU A 241 1.81 19.32 -12.27
N LYS A 242 1.32 20.41 -11.70
CA LYS A 242 1.67 21.77 -12.09
C LYS A 242 3.10 22.13 -11.66
N LEU A 243 3.50 21.69 -10.45
CA LEU A 243 4.80 21.96 -9.87
C LEU A 243 5.78 20.78 -9.98
N LYS A 244 5.64 19.96 -11.05
CA LYS A 244 6.42 18.73 -11.27
C LYS A 244 7.92 18.90 -11.07
N ASN A 245 8.52 19.95 -11.64
CA ASN A 245 9.97 20.19 -11.54
C ASN A 245 10.39 20.54 -10.11
N TYR A 246 9.59 21.30 -9.38
CA TYR A 246 9.82 21.59 -7.98
C TYR A 246 9.77 20.34 -7.13
N TYR A 247 8.74 19.50 -7.31
CA TYR A 247 8.62 18.24 -6.58
C TYR A 247 9.78 17.28 -6.88
N ALA A 248 10.18 17.17 -8.14
CA ALA A 248 11.31 16.32 -8.53
C ALA A 248 12.61 16.78 -7.83
N TRP A 249 12.91 18.08 -7.85
CA TRP A 249 14.08 18.62 -7.17
C TRP A 249 14.02 18.41 -5.65
N ARG A 250 12.91 18.81 -5.02
CA ARG A 250 12.74 18.69 -3.56
C ARG A 250 12.79 17.22 -3.11
N GLY A 251 12.12 16.34 -3.82
CA GLY A 251 12.06 14.91 -3.50
C GLY A 251 13.44 14.26 -3.58
N GLU A 252 14.26 14.58 -4.58
CA GLU A 252 15.64 14.09 -4.69
C GLU A 252 16.49 14.49 -3.48
N GLU A 253 16.43 15.76 -3.07
CA GLU A 253 17.16 16.24 -1.91
C GLU A 253 16.70 15.53 -0.63
N ALA A 254 15.40 15.41 -0.43
CA ALA A 254 14.83 14.74 0.73
C ALA A 254 15.23 13.25 0.79
N LEU A 255 15.14 12.52 -0.35
CA LEU A 255 15.48 11.10 -0.39
C LEU A 255 16.96 10.85 -0.19
N ARG A 256 17.82 11.73 -0.73
CA ARG A 256 19.26 11.66 -0.52
C ARG A 256 19.61 11.79 0.97
N CYS A 257 19.02 12.76 1.68
CA CYS A 257 19.21 12.91 3.12
C CYS A 257 18.69 11.70 3.89
N GLU A 258 17.50 11.19 3.55
CA GLU A 258 16.87 10.07 4.26
C GLU A 258 17.65 8.75 4.13
N LEU A 259 18.32 8.51 3.00
CA LEU A 259 19.10 7.29 2.74
C LEU A 259 20.58 7.41 3.09
N ALA A 260 21.07 8.60 3.47
CA ALA A 260 22.45 8.81 3.88
C ALA A 260 22.74 8.31 5.31
N ASP A 261 21.70 8.18 6.15
CA ASP A 261 21.73 7.66 7.53
C ASP A 261 21.44 6.12 7.55
#